data_11d7fce3f814ad06b48148eba772dbae
#
_entry.id   11d7fce3f814ad06b48148eba772dbae
#
_cell.length_a   1.000
_cell.length_b   1.000
_cell.length_c   1.000
_cell.angle_alpha   90.00
_cell.angle_beta   90.00
_cell.angle_gamma   90.00
#
_symmetry.space_group_name_H-M   'P 1'
#
loop_
_entity.id
_entity.type
_entity.pdbx_description
1 polymer ?
#
loop_
_entity_poly.entity_id
_entity_poly.type
_entity_poly.pdbx_seq_one_letter_code
_entity_poly.pdbx_strand_id
1 'polypeptide(L)'
;MSRVATLSPLVIALMPLAAQALDVRIDPHADLLYRQALPLLEQADSQDDGASSLRTAVGSDPELTRQGQALAHTLPTAVALLKKSVELSHPVAQYRLALYYMTYLPVAQIPDAACPLLEASLKQGFAPPAPAIATWCPPYNASADYRAALEAIPSMAPQYAPYYPQPTPRLACNRSQPQGLNMQWGRQRDYQAEVYRVLADLDPGHRQALLQKAVDINGCSTAQRWLTSHR
;
A
#
# COMPACT_ATOMS: atom_id res chain seq x y z
N MET A 1 71.31 -24.28 -17.91
CA MET A 1 70.23 -23.70 -18.74
C MET A 1 68.94 -23.74 -17.92
N SER A 2 68.69 -22.64 -17.17
CA SER A 2 67.49 -22.55 -16.28
C SER A 2 66.43 -21.77 -17.03
N ARG A 3 65.26 -22.39 -17.20
CA ARG A 3 64.05 -21.72 -17.75
C ARG A 3 63.23 -21.13 -16.59
N VAL A 4 63.15 -19.83 -16.58
CA VAL A 4 62.28 -19.06 -15.67
C VAL A 4 60.89 -19.04 -16.28
N ALA A 5 59.89 -19.61 -15.60
CA ALA A 5 58.51 -19.57 -15.97
C ALA A 5 57.89 -18.28 -15.36
N THR A 6 57.47 -17.36 -16.21
CA THR A 6 56.71 -16.16 -15.81
C THR A 6 55.25 -16.51 -15.64
N LEU A 7 54.75 -16.43 -14.40
CA LEU A 7 53.32 -16.53 -14.04
C LEU A 7 52.66 -15.14 -14.27
N SER A 8 51.77 -15.00 -15.26
CA SER A 8 50.93 -13.83 -15.43
C SER A 8 49.79 -13.83 -14.40
N PRO A 9 49.54 -12.75 -13.67
CA PRO A 9 48.38 -12.65 -12.79
C PRO A 9 47.10 -12.40 -13.60
N LEU A 10 46.15 -13.30 -13.41
CA LEU A 10 44.78 -13.18 -13.94
C LEU A 10 44.04 -12.11 -13.11
N VAL A 11 43.83 -10.90 -13.67
CA VAL A 11 43.03 -9.85 -13.05
C VAL A 11 41.57 -10.17 -13.34
N ILE A 12 40.86 -10.71 -12.33
CA ILE A 12 39.40 -10.87 -12.37
C ILE A 12 38.78 -9.50 -12.08
N ALA A 13 38.30 -8.82 -13.13
CA ALA A 13 37.51 -7.60 -13.00
C ALA A 13 36.13 -7.95 -12.40
N LEU A 14 35.93 -7.67 -11.13
CA LEU A 14 34.61 -7.66 -10.48
C LEU A 14 33.81 -6.48 -11.09
N MET A 15 32.96 -6.76 -12.07
CA MET A 15 31.96 -5.79 -12.51
C MET A 15 30.94 -5.63 -11.38
N PRO A 16 30.66 -4.39 -10.90
CA PRO A 16 29.55 -4.18 -9.99
C PRO A 16 28.26 -4.51 -10.77
N LEU A 17 27.47 -5.44 -10.26
CA LEU A 17 26.06 -5.57 -10.65
C LEU A 17 25.37 -4.26 -10.27
N ALA A 18 25.24 -3.36 -11.23
CA ALA A 18 24.35 -2.23 -11.09
C ALA A 18 22.94 -2.81 -10.91
N ALA A 19 22.38 -2.68 -9.71
CA ALA A 19 20.97 -2.93 -9.47
C ALA A 19 20.20 -2.05 -10.45
N GLN A 20 19.64 -2.64 -11.48
CA GLN A 20 18.75 -1.96 -12.40
C GLN A 20 17.53 -1.58 -11.57
N ALA A 21 17.40 -0.31 -11.23
CA ALA A 21 16.17 0.25 -10.72
C ALA A 21 15.09 -0.10 -11.77
N LEU A 22 14.11 -0.91 -11.40
CA LEU A 22 12.95 -1.17 -12.23
C LEU A 22 12.25 0.18 -12.44
N ASP A 23 12.44 0.77 -13.61
CA ASP A 23 11.71 1.97 -14.03
C ASP A 23 10.26 1.54 -14.32
N VAL A 24 9.46 1.46 -13.27
CA VAL A 24 8.04 1.12 -13.37
C VAL A 24 7.32 2.33 -13.95
N ARG A 25 7.26 2.36 -15.25
CA ARG A 25 6.57 3.42 -15.98
C ARG A 25 5.08 3.14 -15.99
N ILE A 26 4.31 3.96 -15.28
CA ILE A 26 2.85 3.89 -15.32
C ILE A 26 2.39 4.23 -16.74
N ASP A 27 1.54 3.37 -17.32
CA ASP A 27 0.94 3.61 -18.64
C ASP A 27 0.12 4.90 -18.62
N PRO A 28 0.35 5.86 -19.55
CA PRO A 28 -0.36 7.15 -19.55
C PRO A 28 -1.88 7.00 -19.74
N HIS A 29 -2.35 5.99 -20.47
CA HIS A 29 -3.77 5.75 -20.64
C HIS A 29 -4.39 5.17 -19.37
N ALA A 30 -3.67 4.27 -18.68
CA ALA A 30 -4.06 3.77 -17.37
C ALA A 30 -4.17 4.91 -16.34
N ASP A 31 -3.20 5.83 -16.33
CA ASP A 31 -3.20 6.99 -15.44
C ASP A 31 -4.37 7.94 -15.76
N LEU A 32 -4.67 8.17 -17.03
CA LEU A 32 -5.83 8.97 -17.43
C LEU A 32 -7.15 8.37 -16.90
N LEU A 33 -7.33 7.05 -17.04
CA LEU A 33 -8.53 6.36 -16.54
C LEU A 33 -8.62 6.45 -15.00
N TYR A 34 -7.51 6.27 -14.29
CA TYR A 34 -7.45 6.46 -12.85
C TYR A 34 -7.83 7.91 -12.45
N ARG A 35 -7.27 8.91 -13.13
CA ARG A 35 -7.58 10.34 -12.85
C ARG A 35 -9.03 10.68 -13.14
N GLN A 36 -9.66 10.04 -14.12
CA GLN A 36 -11.11 10.19 -14.37
C GLN A 36 -11.95 9.54 -13.25
N ALA A 37 -11.48 8.44 -12.65
CA ALA A 37 -12.14 7.82 -11.51
C ALA A 37 -12.00 8.63 -10.21
N LEU A 38 -10.91 9.38 -10.04
CA LEU A 38 -10.53 10.02 -8.78
C LEU A 38 -11.62 10.95 -8.21
N PRO A 39 -12.21 11.91 -8.94
CA PRO A 39 -13.27 12.77 -8.39
C PRO A 39 -14.51 11.99 -7.97
N LEU A 40 -14.83 10.89 -8.66
CA LEU A 40 -15.96 10.02 -8.29
C LEU A 40 -15.66 9.23 -7.01
N LEU A 41 -14.39 8.80 -6.83
CA LEU A 41 -13.94 8.13 -5.61
C LEU A 41 -13.93 9.09 -4.42
N GLU A 42 -13.45 10.31 -4.59
CA GLU A 42 -13.47 11.36 -3.55
C GLU A 42 -14.90 11.71 -3.13
N GLN A 43 -15.81 11.80 -4.10
CA GLN A 43 -17.22 11.99 -3.82
C GLN A 43 -17.80 10.79 -3.04
N ALA A 44 -17.49 9.56 -3.43
CA ALA A 44 -17.93 8.36 -2.74
C ALA A 44 -17.36 8.26 -1.32
N ASP A 45 -16.07 8.55 -1.14
CA ASP A 45 -15.41 8.56 0.17
C ASP A 45 -16.08 9.60 1.12
N SER A 46 -16.40 10.79 0.61
CA SER A 46 -17.09 11.83 1.40
C SER A 46 -18.53 11.45 1.76
N GLN A 47 -19.23 10.73 0.90
CA GLN A 47 -20.58 10.24 1.15
C GLN A 47 -20.59 9.12 2.18
N ASP A 48 -19.60 8.22 2.16
CA ASP A 48 -19.46 7.14 3.13
C ASP A 48 -19.09 7.68 4.52
N ASP A 49 -18.21 8.65 4.61
CA ASP A 49 -17.87 9.34 5.87
C ASP A 49 -19.09 10.01 6.50
N GLY A 50 -19.91 10.70 5.68
CA GLY A 50 -21.18 11.28 6.09
C GLY A 50 -22.16 10.23 6.60
N ALA A 51 -22.35 9.15 5.87
CA ALA A 51 -23.24 8.04 6.25
C ALA A 51 -22.79 7.33 7.54
N SER A 52 -21.48 7.15 7.73
CA SER A 52 -20.92 6.55 8.94
C SER A 52 -21.15 7.42 10.18
N SER A 53 -21.09 8.74 10.03
CA SER A 53 -21.37 9.68 11.12
C SER A 53 -22.86 9.69 11.51
N LEU A 54 -23.75 9.46 10.56
CA LEU A 54 -25.20 9.42 10.79
C LEU A 54 -25.67 8.08 11.37
N ARG A 55 -25.00 6.97 11.09
CA ARG A 55 -25.33 5.64 11.67
C ARG A 55 -25.18 5.57 13.19
N THR A 56 -24.41 6.50 13.78
CA THR A 56 -24.31 6.64 15.24
C THR A 56 -25.49 7.41 15.83
N ALA A 57 -26.28 8.14 15.04
CA ALA A 57 -27.51 8.78 15.45
C ALA A 57 -28.68 7.81 15.23
N VAL A 58 -29.37 7.43 16.31
CA VAL A 58 -30.48 6.46 16.31
C VAL A 58 -31.66 7.00 15.49
N GLY A 59 -31.97 6.36 14.36
CA GLY A 59 -33.20 6.62 13.59
C GLY A 59 -33.00 6.42 12.07
N SER A 60 -34.10 6.11 11.34
CA SER A 60 -34.12 6.10 9.88
C SER A 60 -34.07 7.56 9.35
N ASP A 61 -32.86 8.07 9.16
CA ASP A 61 -32.66 9.43 8.68
C ASP A 61 -32.85 9.49 7.14
N PRO A 62 -33.74 10.35 6.61
CA PRO A 62 -33.85 10.59 5.18
C PRO A 62 -32.52 10.99 4.53
N GLU A 63 -31.63 11.64 5.27
CA GLU A 63 -30.29 11.99 4.84
C GLU A 63 -29.42 10.77 4.57
N LEU A 64 -29.45 9.76 5.47
CA LEU A 64 -28.73 8.51 5.27
C LEU A 64 -29.19 7.77 4.01
N THR A 65 -30.50 7.78 3.75
CA THR A 65 -31.08 7.19 2.53
C THR A 65 -30.60 7.92 1.28
N ARG A 66 -30.60 9.25 1.31
CA ARG A 66 -30.13 10.09 0.19
C ARG A 66 -28.64 9.86 -0.09
N GLN A 67 -27.81 9.79 0.93
CA GLN A 67 -26.36 9.54 0.79
C GLN A 67 -26.10 8.15 0.25
N GLY A 68 -26.80 7.12 0.72
CA GLY A 68 -26.73 5.77 0.18
C GLY A 68 -27.14 5.70 -1.31
N GLN A 69 -28.19 6.43 -1.71
CA GLN A 69 -28.59 6.52 -3.12
C GLN A 69 -27.54 7.23 -3.97
N ALA A 70 -26.96 8.33 -3.48
CA ALA A 70 -25.90 9.05 -4.16
C ALA A 70 -24.65 8.17 -4.36
N LEU A 71 -24.26 7.44 -3.32
CA LEU A 71 -23.14 6.48 -3.39
C LEU A 71 -23.43 5.37 -4.42
N ALA A 72 -24.63 4.78 -4.39
CA ALA A 72 -25.05 3.75 -5.33
C ALA A 72 -25.05 4.23 -6.79
N HIS A 73 -25.18 5.52 -7.02
CA HIS A 73 -25.13 6.11 -8.37
C HIS A 73 -23.70 6.41 -8.84
N THR A 74 -22.86 6.91 -7.95
CA THR A 74 -21.49 7.35 -8.27
C THR A 74 -20.49 6.18 -8.35
N LEU A 75 -20.58 5.25 -7.42
CA LEU A 75 -19.58 4.17 -7.24
C LEU A 75 -19.44 3.23 -8.44
N PRO A 76 -20.52 2.78 -9.12
CA PRO A 76 -20.39 1.88 -10.28
C PRO A 76 -19.54 2.47 -11.41
N THR A 77 -19.67 3.76 -11.69
CA THR A 77 -18.88 4.46 -12.72
C THR A 77 -17.41 4.54 -12.33
N ALA A 78 -17.11 4.89 -11.09
CA ALA A 78 -15.74 4.89 -10.56
C ALA A 78 -15.10 3.51 -10.66
N VAL A 79 -15.81 2.47 -10.24
CA VAL A 79 -15.33 1.07 -10.29
C VAL A 79 -15.09 0.61 -11.72
N ALA A 80 -15.95 0.99 -12.68
CA ALA A 80 -15.75 0.65 -14.08
C ALA A 80 -14.47 1.28 -14.65
N LEU A 81 -14.17 2.53 -14.32
CA LEU A 81 -12.94 3.22 -14.70
C LEU A 81 -11.71 2.58 -14.03
N LEU A 82 -11.81 2.24 -12.73
CA LEU A 82 -10.73 1.53 -12.03
C LEU A 82 -10.43 0.19 -12.68
N LYS A 83 -11.45 -0.61 -13.02
CA LYS A 83 -11.24 -1.92 -13.68
C LYS A 83 -10.49 -1.76 -15.00
N LYS A 84 -10.86 -0.80 -15.84
CA LYS A 84 -10.12 -0.53 -17.09
C LYS A 84 -8.67 -0.10 -16.84
N SER A 85 -8.43 0.71 -15.82
CA SER A 85 -7.08 1.13 -15.43
C SER A 85 -6.26 -0.06 -14.88
N VAL A 86 -6.89 -0.98 -14.16
CA VAL A 86 -6.29 -2.23 -13.65
C VAL A 86 -5.91 -3.19 -14.78
N GLU A 87 -6.72 -3.30 -15.84
CA GLU A 87 -6.41 -4.08 -17.04
C GLU A 87 -5.09 -3.62 -17.70
N LEU A 88 -4.76 -2.33 -17.54
CA LEU A 88 -3.50 -1.73 -17.98
C LEU A 88 -2.45 -1.70 -16.84
N SER A 89 -2.64 -2.48 -15.79
CA SER A 89 -1.71 -2.69 -14.67
C SER A 89 -1.37 -1.43 -13.85
N HIS A 90 -2.27 -0.44 -13.75
CA HIS A 90 -2.03 0.77 -12.95
C HIS A 90 -1.99 0.47 -11.44
N PRO A 91 -0.87 0.68 -10.73
CA PRO A 91 -0.71 0.21 -9.35
C PRO A 91 -1.65 0.89 -8.35
N VAL A 92 -1.94 2.18 -8.52
CA VAL A 92 -2.84 2.91 -7.62
C VAL A 92 -4.30 2.49 -7.86
N ALA A 93 -4.69 2.23 -9.12
CA ALA A 93 -6.01 1.71 -9.45
C ALA A 93 -6.22 0.29 -8.88
N GLN A 94 -5.19 -0.57 -8.94
CA GLN A 94 -5.22 -1.90 -8.31
C GLN A 94 -5.49 -1.78 -6.81
N TYR A 95 -4.78 -0.89 -6.11
CA TYR A 95 -5.01 -0.64 -4.68
C TYR A 95 -6.42 -0.14 -4.39
N ARG A 96 -6.91 0.87 -5.13
CA ARG A 96 -8.25 1.44 -4.92
C ARG A 96 -9.36 0.42 -5.21
N LEU A 97 -9.20 -0.41 -6.24
CA LEU A 97 -10.16 -1.49 -6.54
C LEU A 97 -10.13 -2.58 -5.46
N ALA A 98 -8.96 -2.90 -4.91
CA ALA A 98 -8.85 -3.82 -3.79
C ALA A 98 -9.57 -3.29 -2.54
N LEU A 99 -9.42 -1.99 -2.22
CA LEU A 99 -10.17 -1.36 -1.13
C LEU A 99 -11.68 -1.43 -1.33
N TYR A 100 -12.15 -1.21 -2.57
CA TYR A 100 -13.57 -1.39 -2.91
C TYR A 100 -14.03 -2.81 -2.59
N TYR A 101 -13.28 -3.84 -2.99
CA TYR A 101 -13.63 -5.22 -2.67
C TYR A 101 -13.59 -5.51 -1.17
N MET A 102 -12.62 -4.99 -0.46
CA MET A 102 -12.53 -5.12 1.00
C MET A 102 -13.69 -4.46 1.75
N THR A 103 -14.29 -3.42 1.18
CA THR A 103 -15.41 -2.69 1.79
C THR A 103 -16.76 -3.33 1.50
N TYR A 104 -16.96 -3.84 0.28
CA TYR A 104 -18.29 -4.20 -0.21
C TYR A 104 -18.49 -5.71 -0.43
N LEU A 105 -17.45 -6.54 -0.39
CA LEU A 105 -17.60 -7.99 -0.50
C LEU A 105 -17.74 -8.65 0.88
N PRO A 106 -18.41 -9.81 0.93
CA PRO A 106 -18.36 -10.67 2.11
C PRO A 106 -16.92 -11.04 2.49
N VAL A 107 -16.62 -11.09 3.79
CA VAL A 107 -15.25 -11.34 4.31
C VAL A 107 -14.59 -12.57 3.68
N ALA A 108 -15.34 -13.64 3.44
CA ALA A 108 -14.83 -14.87 2.85
C ALA A 108 -14.36 -14.70 1.38
N GLN A 109 -14.82 -13.67 0.67
CA GLN A 109 -14.45 -13.39 -0.73
C GLN A 109 -13.30 -12.38 -0.86
N ILE A 110 -12.97 -11.68 0.23
CA ILE A 110 -11.94 -10.62 0.20
C ILE A 110 -10.58 -11.18 -0.24
N PRO A 111 -10.05 -12.29 0.29
CA PRO A 111 -8.75 -12.78 -0.12
C PRO A 111 -8.65 -13.04 -1.63
N ASP A 112 -9.64 -13.72 -2.20
CA ASP A 112 -9.64 -14.08 -3.63
C ASP A 112 -9.76 -12.86 -4.55
N ALA A 113 -10.54 -11.85 -4.15
CA ALA A 113 -10.77 -10.67 -4.98
C ALA A 113 -9.73 -9.57 -4.79
N ALA A 114 -9.28 -9.32 -3.56
CA ALA A 114 -8.42 -8.18 -3.25
C ALA A 114 -6.93 -8.53 -3.25
N CYS A 115 -6.52 -9.72 -2.76
CA CYS A 115 -5.10 -10.03 -2.63
C CYS A 115 -4.32 -9.99 -3.95
N PRO A 116 -4.81 -10.54 -5.08
CA PRO A 116 -4.08 -10.44 -6.34
C PRO A 116 -3.82 -8.98 -6.77
N LEU A 117 -4.75 -8.08 -6.50
CA LEU A 117 -4.62 -6.65 -6.80
C LEU A 117 -3.63 -5.96 -5.86
N LEU A 118 -3.71 -6.25 -4.56
CA LEU A 118 -2.79 -5.72 -3.56
C LEU A 118 -1.34 -6.16 -3.83
N GLU A 119 -1.15 -7.44 -4.15
CA GLU A 119 0.16 -8.01 -4.49
C GLU A 119 0.74 -7.37 -5.76
N ALA A 120 -0.06 -7.26 -6.83
CA ALA A 120 0.36 -6.65 -8.08
C ALA A 120 0.75 -5.17 -7.90
N SER A 121 -0.02 -4.43 -7.11
CA SER A 121 0.26 -3.04 -6.76
C SER A 121 1.55 -2.90 -5.94
N LEU A 122 1.75 -3.73 -4.91
CA LEU A 122 2.94 -3.72 -4.07
C LEU A 122 4.21 -4.06 -4.86
N LYS A 123 4.16 -5.09 -5.71
CA LYS A 123 5.28 -5.51 -6.57
C LYS A 123 5.75 -4.40 -7.51
N GLN A 124 4.89 -3.46 -7.84
CA GLN A 124 5.23 -2.25 -8.60
C GLN A 124 5.80 -1.12 -7.70
N GLY A 125 5.98 -1.35 -6.39
CA GLY A 125 6.57 -0.40 -5.45
C GLY A 125 5.60 0.62 -4.84
N PHE A 126 4.28 0.44 -5.01
CA PHE A 126 3.29 1.27 -4.34
C PHE A 126 3.08 0.81 -2.91
N ALA A 127 3.37 1.66 -1.92
CA ALA A 127 3.41 1.29 -0.50
C ALA A 127 2.06 0.99 0.17
N PRO A 128 0.94 1.66 -0.17
CA PRO A 128 -0.34 1.51 0.53
C PRO A 128 -0.89 0.08 0.66
N PRO A 129 -0.67 -0.88 -0.26
CA PRO A 129 -1.07 -2.26 -0.08
C PRO A 129 -0.44 -3.00 1.10
N ALA A 130 0.75 -2.60 1.55
CA ALA A 130 1.54 -3.35 2.53
C ALA A 130 0.78 -3.71 3.82
N PRO A 131 0.14 -2.80 4.56
CA PRO A 131 -0.58 -3.15 5.78
C PRO A 131 -1.81 -4.04 5.53
N ALA A 132 -2.48 -3.89 4.38
CA ALA A 132 -3.61 -4.72 4.01
C ALA A 132 -3.17 -6.16 3.70
N ILE A 133 -2.08 -6.35 2.95
CA ILE A 133 -1.49 -7.67 2.67
C ILE A 133 -1.10 -8.36 3.97
N ALA A 134 -0.44 -7.66 4.89
CA ALA A 134 -0.04 -8.22 6.18
C ALA A 134 -1.21 -8.84 6.96
N THR A 135 -2.42 -8.30 6.78
CA THR A 135 -3.63 -8.72 7.49
C THR A 135 -4.47 -9.75 6.72
N TRP A 136 -4.61 -9.58 5.40
CA TRP A 136 -5.65 -10.25 4.61
C TRP A 136 -5.15 -11.28 3.61
N CYS A 137 -3.85 -11.32 3.30
CA CYS A 137 -3.34 -12.11 2.17
C CYS A 137 -2.36 -13.25 2.57
N PRO A 138 -2.79 -14.23 3.38
CA PRO A 138 -2.01 -15.44 3.54
C PRO A 138 -2.16 -16.34 2.28
N PRO A 139 -1.15 -17.07 1.85
CA PRO A 139 0.19 -17.19 2.46
C PRO A 139 1.20 -16.13 1.99
N TYR A 140 0.82 -15.24 1.07
CA TYR A 140 1.76 -14.28 0.46
C TYR A 140 2.44 -13.38 1.50
N ASN A 141 1.73 -12.94 2.55
CA ASN A 141 2.27 -12.11 3.62
C ASN A 141 3.43 -12.73 4.41
N ALA A 142 3.67 -14.04 4.27
CA ALA A 142 4.81 -14.74 4.87
C ALA A 142 5.88 -15.12 3.84
N SER A 143 5.73 -14.73 2.58
CA SER A 143 6.62 -15.12 1.49
C SER A 143 7.88 -14.25 1.40
N ALA A 144 8.94 -14.81 0.79
CA ALA A 144 10.14 -14.06 0.45
C ALA A 144 9.85 -12.93 -0.55
N ASP A 145 8.89 -13.14 -1.47
CA ASP A 145 8.47 -12.15 -2.46
C ASP A 145 7.83 -10.92 -1.81
N TYR A 146 7.01 -11.12 -0.78
CA TYR A 146 6.43 -10.01 -0.02
C TYR A 146 7.51 -9.17 0.66
N ARG A 147 8.46 -9.84 1.33
CA ARG A 147 9.59 -9.16 1.95
C ARG A 147 10.42 -8.37 0.93
N ALA A 148 10.78 -8.98 -0.20
CA ALA A 148 11.54 -8.33 -1.26
C ALA A 148 10.80 -7.11 -1.84
N ALA A 149 9.47 -7.21 -2.03
CA ALA A 149 8.64 -6.10 -2.49
C ALA A 149 8.64 -4.94 -1.48
N LEU A 150 8.55 -5.21 -0.16
CA LEU A 150 8.63 -4.19 0.88
C LEU A 150 10.01 -3.50 0.91
N GLU A 151 11.09 -4.25 0.77
CA GLU A 151 12.47 -3.73 0.74
C GLU A 151 12.74 -2.82 -0.47
N ALA A 152 12.05 -3.04 -1.59
CA ALA A 152 12.18 -2.22 -2.80
C ALA A 152 11.43 -0.87 -2.72
N ILE A 153 10.41 -0.72 -1.87
CA ILE A 153 9.54 0.47 -1.81
C ILE A 153 10.31 1.79 -1.66
N PRO A 154 11.34 1.93 -0.78
CA PRO A 154 12.01 3.21 -0.58
C PRO A 154 12.65 3.77 -1.86
N SER A 155 13.17 2.90 -2.74
CA SER A 155 13.80 3.31 -4.00
C SER A 155 12.78 3.76 -5.05
N MET A 156 11.54 3.26 -4.97
CA MET A 156 10.46 3.53 -5.92
C MET A 156 9.52 4.65 -5.45
N ALA A 157 9.64 5.08 -4.20
CA ALA A 157 8.75 6.05 -3.58
C ALA A 157 8.58 7.38 -4.34
N PRO A 158 9.63 7.99 -4.95
CA PRO A 158 9.49 9.31 -5.59
C PRO A 158 8.45 9.34 -6.72
N GLN A 159 8.31 8.28 -7.51
CA GLN A 159 7.37 8.24 -8.64
C GLN A 159 5.89 8.28 -8.20
N TYR A 160 5.62 7.88 -6.96
CA TYR A 160 4.25 7.82 -6.43
C TYR A 160 3.82 9.06 -5.65
N ALA A 161 4.70 10.04 -5.45
CA ALA A 161 4.38 11.26 -4.71
C ALA A 161 3.08 11.96 -5.18
N PRO A 162 2.76 12.06 -6.50
CA PRO A 162 1.55 12.70 -7.00
C PRO A 162 0.24 11.97 -6.66
N TYR A 163 0.33 10.71 -6.19
CA TYR A 163 -0.85 9.89 -5.90
C TYR A 163 -1.27 9.89 -4.42
N TYR A 164 -0.59 10.63 -3.57
CA TYR A 164 -0.96 10.76 -2.17
C TYR A 164 -1.76 12.04 -1.88
N PRO A 165 -2.63 12.03 -0.85
CA PRO A 165 -2.87 10.96 0.15
C PRO A 165 -3.69 9.79 -0.39
N GLN A 166 -3.61 8.62 0.29
CA GLN A 166 -4.43 7.44 -0.02
C GLN A 166 -5.24 7.00 1.20
N PRO A 167 -6.48 6.51 1.01
CA PRO A 167 -7.27 5.97 2.11
C PRO A 167 -6.80 4.56 2.49
N THR A 168 -7.04 4.18 3.72
CA THR A 168 -6.84 2.83 4.24
C THR A 168 -7.76 2.58 5.43
N PRO A 169 -8.17 1.34 5.71
CA PRO A 169 -8.94 1.04 6.90
C PRO A 169 -8.20 1.39 8.19
N ARG A 170 -6.89 1.20 8.24
CA ARG A 170 -6.08 1.45 9.44
C ARG A 170 -4.61 1.67 9.13
N LEU A 171 -4.01 2.66 9.82
CA LEU A 171 -2.57 2.87 9.90
C LEU A 171 -2.12 2.64 11.35
N ALA A 172 -1.37 1.56 11.59
CA ALA A 172 -0.92 1.20 12.93
C ALA A 172 0.07 2.21 13.52
N CYS A 173 0.79 2.92 12.64
CA CYS A 173 1.74 3.96 13.04
C CYS A 173 1.07 5.25 13.52
N ASN A 174 -0.18 5.52 13.15
CA ASN A 174 -0.87 6.74 13.55
C ASN A 174 -1.39 6.63 15.00
N ARG A 175 -1.24 7.73 15.77
CA ARG A 175 -1.77 7.80 17.15
C ARG A 175 -3.29 7.85 17.16
N SER A 176 -3.86 8.67 16.29
CA SER A 176 -5.32 8.80 16.16
C SER A 176 -5.83 7.66 15.29
N GLN A 177 -6.76 6.91 15.84
CA GLN A 177 -7.50 5.90 15.08
C GLN A 177 -8.90 6.46 14.81
N PRO A 178 -9.45 6.29 13.59
CA PRO A 178 -10.82 6.68 13.33
C PRO A 178 -11.76 5.83 14.16
N GLN A 179 -12.91 6.41 14.49
CA GLN A 179 -13.98 5.68 15.14
C GLN A 179 -14.88 5.06 14.06
N GLY A 180 -15.33 3.83 14.30
CA GLY A 180 -16.23 3.13 13.38
C GLY A 180 -15.55 2.66 12.10
N LEU A 181 -16.24 2.83 10.98
CA LEU A 181 -15.82 2.37 9.64
C LEU A 181 -15.05 3.44 8.84
N ASN A 182 -14.76 4.59 9.42
CA ASN A 182 -14.12 5.68 8.71
C ASN A 182 -12.71 5.30 8.26
N MET A 183 -12.40 5.60 7.01
CA MET A 183 -11.06 5.42 6.46
C MET A 183 -10.08 6.46 7.02
N GLN A 184 -8.84 6.04 7.22
CA GLN A 184 -7.73 6.96 7.46
C GLN A 184 -7.11 7.37 6.14
N TRP A 185 -6.68 8.65 6.05
CA TRP A 185 -5.95 9.15 4.89
C TRP A 185 -4.47 9.27 5.23
N GLY A 186 -3.66 8.42 4.61
CA GLY A 186 -2.21 8.37 4.82
C GLY A 186 -1.47 9.16 3.75
N ARG A 187 -0.50 9.97 4.20
CA ARG A 187 0.51 10.57 3.33
C ARG A 187 1.58 9.52 2.97
N GLN A 188 2.39 9.79 1.97
CA GLN A 188 3.46 8.87 1.57
C GLN A 188 4.35 8.42 2.73
N ARG A 189 4.78 9.36 3.60
CA ARG A 189 5.59 9.04 4.78
C ARG A 189 4.91 8.10 5.77
N ASP A 190 3.57 8.16 5.87
CA ASP A 190 2.82 7.31 6.80
C ASP A 190 2.87 5.85 6.33
N TYR A 191 2.73 5.61 5.03
CA TYR A 191 2.89 4.28 4.45
C TYR A 191 4.33 3.79 4.45
N GLN A 192 5.32 4.67 4.29
CA GLN A 192 6.73 4.30 4.44
C GLN A 192 7.03 3.81 5.88
N ALA A 193 6.49 4.48 6.89
CA ALA A 193 6.62 4.03 8.27
C ALA A 193 5.94 2.67 8.51
N GLU A 194 4.74 2.44 7.93
CA GLU A 194 4.07 1.14 7.98
C GLU A 194 4.89 0.03 7.31
N VAL A 195 5.53 0.30 6.19
CA VAL A 195 6.41 -0.65 5.50
C VAL A 195 7.55 -1.10 6.42
N TYR A 196 8.24 -0.18 7.08
CA TYR A 196 9.29 -0.53 8.04
C TYR A 196 8.76 -1.28 9.27
N ARG A 197 7.56 -0.93 9.75
CA ARG A 197 6.90 -1.66 10.82
C ARG A 197 6.60 -3.10 10.42
N VAL A 198 6.06 -3.31 9.21
CA VAL A 198 5.77 -4.66 8.69
C VAL A 198 7.04 -5.44 8.46
N LEU A 199 8.10 -4.83 7.90
CA LEU A 199 9.41 -5.46 7.75
C LEU A 199 9.98 -5.92 9.09
N ALA A 200 9.78 -5.15 10.17
CA ALA A 200 10.22 -5.52 11.51
C ALA A 200 9.54 -6.79 12.04
N ASP A 201 8.31 -7.07 11.61
CA ASP A 201 7.60 -8.32 11.94
C ASP A 201 8.16 -9.52 11.15
N LEU A 202 8.67 -9.29 9.94
CA LEU A 202 9.23 -10.31 9.05
C LEU A 202 10.74 -10.57 9.30
N ASP A 203 11.44 -9.64 9.95
CA ASP A 203 12.87 -9.73 10.22
C ASP A 203 13.19 -9.50 11.71
N PRO A 204 13.05 -10.53 12.55
CA PRO A 204 13.35 -10.43 13.98
C PRO A 204 14.79 -10.00 14.28
N GLY A 205 15.76 -10.36 13.41
CA GLY A 205 17.17 -10.01 13.58
C GLY A 205 17.45 -8.51 13.45
N HIS A 206 16.68 -7.80 12.66
CA HIS A 206 16.83 -6.36 12.43
C HIS A 206 15.63 -5.55 12.97
N ARG A 207 14.75 -6.19 13.75
CA ARG A 207 13.50 -5.60 14.25
C ARG A 207 13.69 -4.22 14.85
N GLN A 208 14.64 -4.09 15.79
CA GLN A 208 14.87 -2.82 16.50
C GLN A 208 15.25 -1.68 15.52
N ALA A 209 16.15 -1.95 14.58
CA ALA A 209 16.59 -0.96 13.60
C ALA A 209 15.46 -0.55 12.65
N LEU A 210 14.63 -1.52 12.22
CA LEU A 210 13.48 -1.27 11.35
C LEU A 210 12.40 -0.46 12.06
N LEU A 211 12.07 -0.79 13.31
CA LEU A 211 11.14 0.00 14.12
C LEU A 211 11.65 1.40 14.40
N GLN A 212 12.97 1.59 14.63
CA GLN A 212 13.55 2.91 14.78
C GLN A 212 13.36 3.74 13.50
N LYS A 213 13.58 3.16 12.30
CA LYS A 213 13.29 3.85 11.03
C LYS A 213 11.82 4.28 10.91
N ALA A 214 10.89 3.43 11.32
CA ALA A 214 9.46 3.80 11.32
C ALA A 214 9.17 4.99 12.24
N VAL A 215 9.82 5.07 13.41
CA VAL A 215 9.72 6.22 14.33
C VAL A 215 10.33 7.48 13.70
N ASP A 216 11.49 7.36 13.07
CA ASP A 216 12.21 8.51 12.49
C ASP A 216 11.42 9.13 11.31
N ILE A 217 10.67 8.33 10.55
CA ILE A 217 9.89 8.79 9.38
C ILE A 217 8.66 9.61 9.80
N ASN A 218 7.84 9.11 10.73
CA ASN A 218 6.57 9.78 11.09
C ASN A 218 6.22 9.74 12.59
N GLY A 219 7.12 9.28 13.45
CA GLY A 219 6.85 9.09 14.87
C GLY A 219 5.94 7.90 15.16
N CYS A 220 6.06 6.81 14.38
CA CYS A 220 5.21 5.61 14.48
C CYS A 220 4.94 5.19 15.93
N SER A 221 3.71 5.39 16.39
CA SER A 221 3.35 5.20 17.82
C SER A 221 3.46 3.73 18.26
N THR A 222 3.17 2.80 17.36
CA THR A 222 3.28 1.36 17.65
C THR A 222 4.74 0.93 17.76
N ALA A 223 5.61 1.40 16.87
CA ALA A 223 7.04 1.15 16.92
C ALA A 223 7.67 1.76 18.17
N GLN A 224 7.29 2.99 18.52
CA GLN A 224 7.78 3.68 19.72
C GLN A 224 7.42 2.94 21.00
N ARG A 225 6.18 2.45 21.14
CA ARG A 225 5.77 1.63 22.31
C ARG A 225 6.60 0.37 22.41
N TRP A 226 6.81 -0.34 21.31
CA TRP A 226 7.62 -1.58 21.31
C TRP A 226 9.06 -1.29 21.74
N LEU A 227 9.72 -0.27 21.19
CA LEU A 227 11.10 0.11 21.51
C LEU A 227 11.27 0.52 22.99
N THR A 228 10.25 1.13 23.60
CA THR A 228 10.31 1.52 25.02
C THR A 228 10.09 0.34 25.97
N SER A 229 9.31 -0.68 25.57
CA SER A 229 9.02 -1.85 26.41
C SER A 229 10.10 -2.96 26.34
N HIS A 230 11.07 -2.84 25.42
CA HIS A 230 12.14 -3.86 25.19
C HIS A 230 13.55 -3.26 25.30
N ARG A 231 13.69 -2.17 26.08
CA ARG A 231 14.97 -1.57 26.48
C ARG A 231 15.59 -2.26 27.65
#